data_85c013bf192ebf939340996d03bf3b2a
#
_entry.id   85c013bf192ebf939340996d03bf3b2a
#
_cell.length_a   1.000
_cell.length_b   1.000
_cell.length_c   1.000
_cell.angle_alpha   90.00
_cell.angle_beta   90.00
_cell.angle_gamma   90.00
#
_symmetry.space_group_name_H-M   'P 1'
#
loop_
_entity.id
_entity.type
_entity.pdbx_description
1 polymer ?
#
loop_
_entity_poly.entity_id
_entity_poly.type
_entity_poly.pdbx_seq_one_letter_code
_entity_poly.pdbx_strand_id
1 'polypeptide(L)'
;MTATEKNPIALIVDWGGVLTNGLDHMLTNWTGQENIDLEVYYKVFNKWLGPELEKELRINPVHALETGEMSVPDFEVELAHALLTIGNIKVNSTGLLDRMFQFFEHAPDMNGLVHRARKKGIKTALLSNSWGNTYPRHGWDDMFDEVVISGEVGMRKPDADIYHHTLNLLKVKPEESVFVDDLAHNIKAAADLGMIGVLHVDYESTRQELEIIFNQKFE
;
A
#
# COMPACT_ATOMS: atom_id res chain seq x y z
N MET A 1 -28.03 15.30 -23.73
CA MET A 1 -28.08 13.90 -23.31
C MET A 1 -27.21 13.81 -22.08
N THR A 2 -27.81 13.77 -20.89
CA THR A 2 -27.10 13.54 -19.64
C THR A 2 -26.55 12.11 -19.68
N ALA A 3 -25.22 11.99 -19.70
CA ALA A 3 -24.59 10.70 -19.45
C ALA A 3 -25.14 10.20 -18.11
N THR A 4 -25.82 9.08 -18.10
CA THR A 4 -26.11 8.36 -16.85
C THR A 4 -24.77 8.01 -16.25
N GLU A 5 -24.35 8.70 -15.20
CA GLU A 5 -23.19 8.30 -14.40
C GLU A 5 -23.45 6.86 -13.97
N LYS A 6 -22.72 5.93 -14.57
CA LYS A 6 -22.77 4.52 -14.16
C LYS A 6 -22.06 4.44 -12.81
N ASN A 7 -22.72 3.86 -11.82
CA ASN A 7 -22.05 3.54 -10.57
C ASN A 7 -20.81 2.67 -10.86
N PRO A 8 -19.71 2.87 -10.13
CA PRO A 8 -18.55 2.00 -10.25
C PRO A 8 -18.91 0.56 -9.91
N ILE A 9 -18.15 -0.37 -10.46
CA ILE A 9 -18.38 -1.82 -10.32
C ILE A 9 -17.19 -2.54 -9.69
N ALA A 10 -16.11 -1.82 -9.39
CA ALA A 10 -14.90 -2.38 -8.79
C ALA A 10 -14.39 -1.52 -7.64
N LEU A 11 -13.91 -2.19 -6.59
CA LEU A 11 -13.24 -1.65 -5.41
C LEU A 11 -11.83 -2.21 -5.34
N ILE A 12 -10.84 -1.35 -5.42
CA ILE A 12 -9.41 -1.68 -5.30
C ILE A 12 -8.91 -1.05 -4.02
N VAL A 13 -8.24 -1.80 -3.17
CA VAL A 13 -7.77 -1.31 -1.86
C VAL A 13 -6.29 -1.58 -1.67
N ASP A 14 -5.59 -0.67 -0.96
CA ASP A 14 -4.25 -0.94 -0.44
C ASP A 14 -4.31 -1.89 0.77
N TRP A 15 -3.15 -2.41 1.17
CA TRP A 15 -3.01 -3.25 2.34
C TRP A 15 -2.55 -2.45 3.57
N GLY A 16 -1.38 -1.85 3.51
CA GLY A 16 -0.79 -1.11 4.62
C GLY A 16 -1.56 0.18 4.93
N GLY A 17 -1.94 0.40 6.20
CA GLY A 17 -2.71 1.58 6.58
C GLY A 17 -4.19 1.59 6.16
N VAL A 18 -4.65 0.62 5.34
CA VAL A 18 -6.07 0.45 4.94
C VAL A 18 -6.66 -0.84 5.50
N LEU A 19 -6.04 -1.99 5.24
CA LEU A 19 -6.46 -3.29 5.75
C LEU A 19 -5.70 -3.69 7.02
N THR A 20 -4.77 -2.85 7.44
CA THR A 20 -4.01 -2.94 8.69
C THR A 20 -4.08 -1.63 9.46
N ASN A 21 -3.51 -1.62 10.67
CA ASN A 21 -3.26 -0.38 11.41
C ASN A 21 -2.39 0.59 10.61
N GLY A 22 -2.48 1.88 10.96
CA GLY A 22 -1.72 2.94 10.29
C GLY A 22 -0.21 2.75 10.44
N LEU A 23 0.53 3.16 9.42
CA LEU A 23 2.00 3.04 9.34
C LEU A 23 2.71 3.74 10.50
N ASP A 24 2.22 4.88 10.97
CA ASP A 24 2.82 5.61 12.10
C ASP A 24 2.83 4.80 13.39
N HIS A 25 1.74 4.06 13.67
CA HIS A 25 1.65 3.20 14.84
C HIS A 25 2.64 2.04 14.73
N MET A 26 2.69 1.39 13.57
CA MET A 26 3.63 0.31 13.29
C MET A 26 5.07 0.78 13.42
N LEU A 27 5.43 1.90 12.76
CA LEU A 27 6.79 2.46 12.80
C LEU A 27 7.22 2.84 14.22
N THR A 28 6.34 3.49 14.99
CA THR A 28 6.64 3.88 16.37
C THR A 28 6.98 2.66 17.25
N ASN A 29 6.19 1.60 17.14
CA ASN A 29 6.41 0.38 17.93
C ASN A 29 7.68 -0.37 17.50
N TRP A 30 7.86 -0.55 16.18
CA TRP A 30 9.02 -1.23 15.64
C TRP A 30 10.33 -0.49 15.94
N THR A 31 10.39 0.82 15.68
CA THR A 31 11.60 1.62 15.97
C THR A 31 11.92 1.64 17.46
N GLY A 32 10.89 1.68 18.32
CA GLY A 32 11.07 1.53 19.76
C GLY A 32 11.67 0.18 20.18
N GLN A 33 11.21 -0.93 19.57
CA GLN A 33 11.76 -2.26 19.83
C GLN A 33 13.21 -2.41 19.36
N GLU A 34 13.53 -1.88 18.18
CA GLU A 34 14.87 -1.95 17.59
C GLU A 34 15.85 -0.90 18.17
N ASN A 35 15.38 -0.03 19.07
CA ASN A 35 16.12 1.13 19.57
C ASN A 35 16.59 2.07 18.44
N ILE A 36 15.77 2.23 17.42
CA ILE A 36 15.97 3.18 16.33
C ILE A 36 15.34 4.51 16.71
N ASP A 37 16.11 5.60 16.62
CA ASP A 37 15.55 6.93 16.71
C ASP A 37 14.68 7.21 15.47
N LEU A 38 13.40 7.51 15.69
CA LEU A 38 12.42 7.74 14.64
C LEU A 38 12.80 8.92 13.73
N GLU A 39 13.44 9.97 14.27
CA GLU A 39 13.95 11.07 13.45
C GLU A 39 15.08 10.63 12.52
N VAL A 40 15.94 9.73 13.00
CA VAL A 40 17.01 9.16 12.15
C VAL A 40 16.42 8.28 11.07
N TYR A 41 15.41 7.46 11.42
CA TYR A 41 14.67 6.69 10.42
C TYR A 41 14.12 7.60 9.31
N TYR A 42 13.41 8.66 9.66
CA TYR A 42 12.89 9.61 8.66
C TYR A 42 13.99 10.32 7.88
N LYS A 43 15.14 10.62 8.48
CA LYS A 43 16.29 11.18 7.74
C LYS A 43 16.81 10.21 6.67
N VAL A 44 16.87 8.90 6.99
CA VAL A 44 17.26 7.87 6.02
C VAL A 44 16.25 7.84 4.84
N PHE A 45 14.96 7.75 5.16
CA PHE A 45 13.92 7.66 4.13
C PHE A 45 13.77 8.94 3.33
N ASN A 46 13.86 10.12 3.95
CA ASN A 46 13.86 11.38 3.23
C ASN A 46 15.08 11.51 2.30
N LYS A 47 16.23 10.96 2.68
CA LYS A 47 17.37 10.89 1.79
C LYS A 47 17.12 9.97 0.61
N TRP A 48 16.49 8.80 0.83
CA TRP A 48 16.21 7.82 -0.22
C TRP A 48 15.06 8.21 -1.15
N LEU A 49 14.04 8.91 -0.64
CA LEU A 49 12.85 9.33 -1.39
C LEU A 49 12.90 10.80 -1.84
N GLY A 50 13.94 11.53 -1.42
CA GLY A 50 14.11 12.95 -1.76
C GLY A 50 14.69 13.18 -3.15
N PRO A 51 14.45 14.36 -3.74
CA PRO A 51 14.86 14.70 -5.10
C PRO A 51 16.40 14.77 -5.31
N GLU A 52 17.17 14.81 -4.24
CA GLU A 52 18.64 14.81 -4.31
C GLU A 52 19.22 13.43 -4.63
N LEU A 53 18.50 12.37 -4.27
CA LEU A 53 18.95 11.01 -4.47
C LEU A 53 18.96 10.58 -5.93
N GLU A 54 18.02 11.05 -6.73
CA GLU A 54 18.00 10.81 -8.19
C GLU A 54 19.29 11.26 -8.87
N LYS A 55 20.06 12.16 -8.22
CA LYS A 55 21.34 12.66 -8.72
C LYS A 55 22.55 11.86 -8.24
N GLU A 56 22.48 11.24 -7.06
CA GLU A 56 23.61 10.60 -6.39
C GLU A 56 23.58 9.08 -6.43
N LEU A 57 22.42 8.46 -6.37
CA LEU A 57 22.26 7.00 -6.36
C LEU A 57 21.74 6.51 -7.71
N ARG A 58 22.35 5.44 -8.19
CA ARG A 58 21.89 4.75 -9.40
C ARG A 58 20.60 3.96 -9.17
N ILE A 59 20.28 3.61 -7.90
CA ILE A 59 19.13 2.79 -7.53
C ILE A 59 18.57 3.33 -6.21
N ASN A 60 17.27 3.59 -6.15
CA ASN A 60 16.57 3.90 -4.91
C ASN A 60 16.26 2.59 -4.18
N PRO A 61 16.81 2.34 -2.96
CA PRO A 61 16.62 1.06 -2.28
C PRO A 61 15.15 0.73 -2.00
N VAL A 62 14.32 1.73 -1.66
CA VAL A 62 12.89 1.54 -1.40
C VAL A 62 12.17 1.10 -2.67
N HIS A 63 12.38 1.81 -3.77
CA HIS A 63 11.75 1.46 -5.05
C HIS A 63 12.21 0.09 -5.56
N ALA A 64 13.51 -0.22 -5.42
CA ALA A 64 14.06 -1.50 -5.83
C ALA A 64 13.51 -2.67 -4.98
N LEU A 65 13.27 -2.44 -3.67
CA LEU A 65 12.60 -3.42 -2.82
C LEU A 65 11.13 -3.60 -3.24
N GLU A 66 10.41 -2.49 -3.46
CA GLU A 66 9.00 -2.50 -3.86
C GLU A 66 8.77 -3.19 -5.20
N THR A 67 9.69 -3.08 -6.16
CA THR A 67 9.61 -3.76 -7.47
C THR A 67 10.21 -5.15 -7.47
N GLY A 68 10.83 -5.60 -6.38
CA GLY A 68 11.50 -6.89 -6.28
C GLY A 68 12.88 -6.94 -6.98
N GLU A 69 13.41 -5.79 -7.41
CA GLU A 69 14.77 -5.67 -7.97
C GLU A 69 15.86 -5.83 -6.88
N MET A 70 15.52 -5.49 -5.63
CA MET A 70 16.37 -5.69 -4.45
C MET A 70 15.76 -6.77 -3.57
N SER A 71 16.58 -7.71 -3.11
CA SER A 71 16.13 -8.72 -2.15
C SER A 71 15.91 -8.11 -0.76
N VAL A 72 15.02 -8.73 0.05
CA VAL A 72 14.82 -8.32 1.44
C VAL A 72 16.12 -8.31 2.24
N PRO A 73 16.95 -9.36 2.22
CA PRO A 73 18.23 -9.34 2.95
C PRO A 73 19.16 -8.20 2.52
N ASP A 74 19.24 -7.89 1.22
CA ASP A 74 20.08 -6.79 0.73
C ASP A 74 19.55 -5.43 1.20
N PHE A 75 18.23 -5.23 1.16
CA PHE A 75 17.61 -4.02 1.68
C PHE A 75 17.84 -3.85 3.20
N GLU A 76 17.71 -4.92 3.97
CA GLU A 76 17.96 -4.91 5.42
C GLU A 76 19.40 -4.50 5.74
N VAL A 77 20.37 -4.96 4.94
CA VAL A 77 21.78 -4.56 5.08
C VAL A 77 21.95 -3.08 4.75
N GLU A 78 21.35 -2.59 3.65
CA GLU A 78 21.41 -1.18 3.27
C GLU A 78 20.75 -0.29 4.32
N LEU A 79 19.59 -0.68 4.87
CA LEU A 79 18.91 0.06 5.92
C LEU A 79 19.75 0.13 7.19
N ALA A 80 20.32 -1.00 7.64
CA ALA A 80 21.19 -1.04 8.80
C ALA A 80 22.46 -0.17 8.60
N HIS A 81 23.03 -0.18 7.39
CA HIS A 81 24.18 0.66 7.05
C HIS A 81 23.82 2.16 7.05
N ALA A 82 22.67 2.52 6.50
CA ALA A 82 22.19 3.90 6.48
C ALA A 82 21.90 4.44 7.91
N LEU A 83 21.26 3.63 8.76
CA LEU A 83 21.00 3.97 10.17
C LEU A 83 22.32 4.18 10.95
N LEU A 84 23.32 3.33 10.70
CA LEU A 84 24.64 3.48 11.32
C LEU A 84 25.35 4.75 10.83
N THR A 85 25.32 5.00 9.52
CA THR A 85 26.06 6.13 8.91
C THR A 85 25.44 7.49 9.25
N ILE A 86 24.11 7.58 9.27
CA ILE A 86 23.37 8.85 9.48
C ILE A 86 23.17 9.14 10.96
N GLY A 87 22.86 8.13 11.77
CA GLY A 87 22.48 8.30 13.16
C GLY A 87 23.39 7.61 14.18
N ASN A 88 24.44 6.92 13.72
CA ASN A 88 25.28 6.05 14.57
C ASN A 88 24.46 4.99 15.33
N ILE A 89 23.37 4.51 14.69
CA ILE A 89 22.47 3.49 15.26
C ILE A 89 22.88 2.12 14.70
N LYS A 90 23.19 1.20 15.60
CA LYS A 90 23.57 -0.17 15.22
C LYS A 90 22.40 -1.12 15.47
N VAL A 91 21.88 -1.71 14.37
CA VAL A 91 20.82 -2.72 14.42
C VAL A 91 21.31 -4.05 13.84
N ASN A 92 20.62 -5.14 14.20
CA ASN A 92 20.82 -6.41 13.51
C ASN A 92 20.01 -6.37 12.20
N SER A 93 20.69 -6.40 11.06
CA SER A 93 20.02 -6.40 9.75
C SER A 93 19.20 -7.66 9.50
N THR A 94 19.67 -8.83 9.93
CA THR A 94 19.01 -10.10 9.64
C THR A 94 17.59 -10.14 10.21
N GLY A 95 16.58 -10.26 9.34
CA GLY A 95 15.18 -10.33 9.72
C GLY A 95 14.61 -8.99 10.25
N LEU A 96 15.23 -7.87 9.90
CA LEU A 96 14.80 -6.55 10.36
C LEU A 96 13.39 -6.20 9.88
N LEU A 97 13.05 -6.52 8.62
CA LEU A 97 11.71 -6.32 8.09
C LEU A 97 10.71 -7.35 8.65
N ASP A 98 11.11 -8.60 8.87
CA ASP A 98 10.23 -9.58 9.51
C ASP A 98 9.80 -9.11 10.91
N ARG A 99 10.72 -8.52 11.67
CA ARG A 99 10.41 -7.92 12.98
C ARG A 99 9.52 -6.69 12.85
N MET A 100 9.64 -5.91 11.78
CA MET A 100 8.75 -4.79 11.48
C MET A 100 7.34 -5.29 11.18
N PHE A 101 7.20 -6.32 10.36
CA PHE A 101 5.90 -6.88 9.97
C PHE A 101 5.09 -7.44 11.15
N GLN A 102 5.75 -7.81 12.27
CA GLN A 102 5.04 -8.24 13.49
C GLN A 102 4.18 -7.15 14.13
N PHE A 103 4.39 -5.88 13.79
CA PHE A 103 3.60 -4.74 14.28
C PHE A 103 2.45 -4.34 13.37
N PHE A 104 2.27 -5.04 12.24
CA PHE A 104 1.06 -4.87 11.45
C PHE A 104 -0.10 -5.66 12.08
N GLU A 105 -1.13 -4.93 12.47
CA GLU A 105 -2.35 -5.49 13.01
C GLU A 105 -3.46 -5.36 11.97
N HIS A 106 -4.29 -6.39 11.81
CA HIS A 106 -5.42 -6.35 10.90
C HIS A 106 -6.44 -5.28 11.31
N ALA A 107 -7.01 -4.58 10.33
CA ALA A 107 -8.17 -3.72 10.49
C ALA A 107 -9.46 -4.51 10.19
N PRO A 108 -10.10 -5.17 11.16
CA PRO A 108 -11.18 -6.13 10.92
C PRO A 108 -12.38 -5.48 10.24
N ASP A 109 -12.64 -4.21 10.53
CA ASP A 109 -13.78 -3.48 9.97
C ASP A 109 -13.60 -3.22 8.47
N MET A 110 -12.41 -2.78 8.03
CA MET A 110 -12.08 -2.59 6.62
C MET A 110 -12.01 -3.91 5.86
N ASN A 111 -11.41 -4.95 6.44
CA ASN A 111 -11.40 -6.29 5.84
C ASN A 111 -12.83 -6.81 5.66
N GLY A 112 -13.68 -6.63 6.68
CA GLY A 112 -15.10 -6.97 6.63
C GLY A 112 -15.87 -6.19 5.57
N LEU A 113 -15.55 -4.89 5.36
CA LEU A 113 -16.16 -4.05 4.33
C LEU A 113 -15.86 -4.58 2.92
N VAL A 114 -14.59 -4.88 2.61
CA VAL A 114 -14.19 -5.43 1.30
C VAL A 114 -14.88 -6.77 1.04
N HIS A 115 -14.91 -7.66 2.03
CA HIS A 115 -15.61 -8.93 1.92
C HIS A 115 -17.12 -8.75 1.65
N ARG A 116 -17.78 -7.79 2.33
CA ARG A 116 -19.20 -7.48 2.08
C ARG A 116 -19.42 -6.87 0.69
N ALA A 117 -18.50 -6.00 0.23
CA ALA A 117 -18.55 -5.43 -1.11
C ALA A 117 -18.52 -6.53 -2.19
N ARG A 118 -17.58 -7.49 -2.07
CA ARG A 118 -17.50 -8.64 -2.96
C ARG A 118 -18.77 -9.50 -2.96
N LYS A 119 -19.32 -9.80 -1.78
CA LYS A 119 -20.59 -10.54 -1.65
C LYS A 119 -21.79 -9.84 -2.30
N LYS A 120 -21.72 -8.54 -2.43
CA LYS A 120 -22.73 -7.72 -3.11
C LYS A 120 -22.50 -7.59 -4.62
N GLY A 121 -21.50 -8.30 -5.17
CA GLY A 121 -21.20 -8.37 -6.60
C GLY A 121 -20.29 -7.26 -7.10
N ILE A 122 -19.67 -6.49 -6.22
CA ILE A 122 -18.60 -5.54 -6.57
C ILE A 122 -17.33 -6.36 -6.77
N LYS A 123 -16.65 -6.16 -7.89
CA LYS A 123 -15.32 -6.74 -8.12
C LYS A 123 -14.33 -6.15 -7.14
N THR A 124 -13.47 -6.97 -6.56
CA THR A 124 -12.53 -6.51 -5.53
C THR A 124 -11.10 -6.88 -5.86
N ALA A 125 -10.17 -5.97 -5.63
CA ALA A 125 -8.75 -6.28 -5.74
C ALA A 125 -7.94 -5.67 -4.60
N LEU A 126 -6.86 -6.37 -4.24
CA LEU A 126 -5.75 -5.81 -3.48
C LEU A 126 -4.73 -5.22 -4.45
N LEU A 127 -4.22 -4.02 -4.14
CA LEU A 127 -3.13 -3.38 -4.87
C LEU A 127 -2.13 -2.79 -3.86
N SER A 128 -1.04 -3.52 -3.58
CA SER A 128 -0.10 -3.17 -2.52
C SER A 128 1.33 -3.04 -3.00
N ASN A 129 2.04 -2.01 -2.52
CA ASN A 129 3.49 -1.94 -2.63
C ASN A 129 4.12 -2.87 -1.59
N SER A 130 5.00 -3.76 -2.04
CA SER A 130 5.59 -4.82 -1.22
C SER A 130 6.88 -4.38 -0.54
N TRP A 131 7.02 -4.78 0.71
CA TRP A 131 8.26 -4.66 1.47
C TRP A 131 8.79 -6.02 1.93
N GLY A 132 8.54 -7.08 1.13
CA GLY A 132 9.07 -8.40 1.44
C GLY A 132 8.11 -9.57 1.28
N ASN A 133 6.91 -9.33 0.75
CA ASN A 133 5.93 -10.37 0.38
C ASN A 133 5.49 -11.31 1.51
N THR A 134 5.65 -10.91 2.78
CA THR A 134 5.23 -11.70 3.96
C THR A 134 3.77 -11.42 4.36
N TYR A 135 2.89 -11.38 3.38
CA TYR A 135 1.47 -11.09 3.61
C TYR A 135 0.73 -12.27 4.21
N PRO A 136 -0.14 -12.06 5.20
CA PRO A 136 -1.05 -13.09 5.71
C PRO A 136 -2.22 -13.31 4.74
N ARG A 137 -2.05 -14.19 3.76
CA ARG A 137 -3.02 -14.41 2.66
C ARG A 137 -4.25 -15.24 3.04
N HIS A 138 -4.37 -15.66 4.31
CA HIS A 138 -5.50 -16.46 4.75
C HIS A 138 -6.82 -15.68 4.60
N GLY A 139 -7.80 -16.26 3.90
CA GLY A 139 -9.11 -15.66 3.65
C GLY A 139 -9.18 -14.66 2.48
N TRP A 140 -8.07 -14.41 1.79
CA TRP A 140 -8.07 -13.50 0.65
C TRP A 140 -8.86 -14.01 -0.55
N ASP A 141 -8.93 -15.33 -0.74
CA ASP A 141 -9.74 -15.95 -1.81
C ASP A 141 -11.24 -15.62 -1.70
N ASP A 142 -11.73 -15.39 -0.46
CA ASP A 142 -13.10 -14.97 -0.20
C ASP A 142 -13.29 -13.44 -0.26
N MET A 143 -12.19 -12.67 -0.29
CA MET A 143 -12.20 -11.22 -0.17
C MET A 143 -11.85 -10.52 -1.48
N PHE A 144 -10.97 -11.11 -2.31
CA PHE A 144 -10.49 -10.52 -3.55
C PHE A 144 -10.76 -11.40 -4.75
N ASP A 145 -11.08 -10.78 -5.89
CA ASP A 145 -11.07 -11.41 -7.21
C ASP A 145 -9.66 -11.42 -7.77
N GLU A 146 -8.87 -10.37 -7.49
CA GLU A 146 -7.48 -10.25 -7.94
C GLU A 146 -6.59 -9.70 -6.81
N VAL A 147 -5.34 -10.14 -6.79
CA VAL A 147 -4.32 -9.68 -5.83
C VAL A 147 -3.09 -9.24 -6.61
N VAL A 148 -2.74 -7.97 -6.50
CA VAL A 148 -1.56 -7.38 -7.15
C VAL A 148 -0.61 -6.87 -6.07
N ILE A 149 0.57 -7.49 -6.01
CA ILE A 149 1.65 -7.11 -5.10
C ILE A 149 2.84 -6.67 -5.96
N SER A 150 3.31 -5.47 -5.74
CA SER A 150 4.31 -4.79 -6.57
C SER A 150 5.57 -5.64 -6.81
N GLY A 151 6.10 -6.28 -5.78
CA GLY A 151 7.28 -7.14 -5.88
C GLY A 151 7.07 -8.43 -6.67
N GLU A 152 5.81 -8.85 -6.92
CA GLU A 152 5.48 -10.02 -7.72
C GLU A 152 5.32 -9.67 -9.21
N VAL A 153 4.99 -8.40 -9.50
CA VAL A 153 4.71 -7.93 -10.87
C VAL A 153 5.79 -7.00 -11.44
N GLY A 154 6.76 -6.58 -10.63
CA GLY A 154 7.85 -5.69 -11.06
C GLY A 154 7.39 -4.25 -11.35
N MET A 155 6.25 -3.84 -10.79
CA MET A 155 5.65 -2.51 -10.94
C MET A 155 5.27 -1.98 -9.56
N ARG A 156 5.16 -0.65 -9.39
CA ARG A 156 4.81 -0.07 -8.09
C ARG A 156 3.88 1.15 -8.22
N LYS A 157 3.10 1.43 -7.18
CA LYS A 157 2.43 2.73 -7.03
C LYS A 157 3.49 3.80 -6.72
N PRO A 158 3.38 5.03 -7.21
CA PRO A 158 2.28 5.61 -7.99
C PRO A 158 2.42 5.50 -9.53
N ASP A 159 3.25 4.59 -10.06
CA ASP A 159 3.44 4.46 -11.50
C ASP A 159 2.16 3.95 -12.19
N ALA A 160 1.80 4.52 -13.34
CA ALA A 160 0.56 4.24 -14.06
C ALA A 160 0.37 2.75 -14.39
N ASP A 161 1.47 2.05 -14.66
CA ASP A 161 1.47 0.68 -15.17
C ASP A 161 0.82 -0.31 -14.19
N ILE A 162 1.05 -0.16 -12.88
CA ILE A 162 0.47 -1.08 -11.89
C ILE A 162 -1.05 -0.91 -11.76
N TYR A 163 -1.56 0.32 -11.90
CA TYR A 163 -3.00 0.57 -11.92
C TYR A 163 -3.63 -0.03 -13.17
N HIS A 164 -3.06 0.20 -14.35
CA HIS A 164 -3.51 -0.40 -15.59
C HIS A 164 -3.46 -1.93 -15.55
N HIS A 165 -2.42 -2.51 -14.98
CA HIS A 165 -2.30 -3.94 -14.78
C HIS A 165 -3.47 -4.47 -13.92
N THR A 166 -3.75 -3.84 -12.78
CA THR A 166 -4.85 -4.21 -11.87
C THR A 166 -6.22 -4.10 -12.55
N LEU A 167 -6.47 -2.99 -13.25
CA LEU A 167 -7.72 -2.77 -14.02
C LEU A 167 -7.91 -3.83 -15.10
N ASN A 168 -6.84 -4.21 -15.81
CA ASN A 168 -6.88 -5.24 -16.84
C ASN A 168 -7.22 -6.63 -16.27
N LEU A 169 -6.66 -7.00 -15.11
CA LEU A 169 -6.99 -8.25 -14.43
C LEU A 169 -8.47 -8.26 -14.02
N LEU A 170 -8.96 -7.20 -13.44
CA LEU A 170 -10.37 -7.04 -13.06
C LEU A 170 -11.29 -6.90 -14.27
N LYS A 171 -10.77 -6.61 -15.48
CA LYS A 171 -11.53 -6.34 -16.70
C LYS A 171 -12.54 -5.20 -16.48
N VAL A 172 -12.06 -4.08 -15.97
CA VAL A 172 -12.81 -2.84 -15.75
C VAL A 172 -12.06 -1.65 -16.31
N LYS A 173 -12.79 -0.56 -16.55
CA LYS A 173 -12.20 0.71 -16.93
C LYS A 173 -11.86 1.56 -15.70
N PRO A 174 -10.96 2.55 -15.82
CA PRO A 174 -10.66 3.47 -14.72
C PRO A 174 -11.92 4.10 -14.11
N GLU A 175 -12.81 4.65 -14.94
CA GLU A 175 -14.05 5.31 -14.51
C GLU A 175 -15.09 4.38 -13.87
N GLU A 176 -14.89 3.09 -13.94
CA GLU A 176 -15.74 2.05 -13.34
C GLU A 176 -15.16 1.52 -12.01
N SER A 177 -14.05 2.10 -11.53
CA SER A 177 -13.31 1.62 -10.36
C SER A 177 -13.10 2.70 -9.30
N VAL A 178 -13.11 2.26 -8.06
CA VAL A 178 -12.75 3.05 -6.86
C VAL A 178 -11.44 2.49 -6.32
N PHE A 179 -10.51 3.39 -6.01
CA PHE A 179 -9.24 3.05 -5.37
C PHE A 179 -9.15 3.69 -3.98
N VAL A 180 -8.89 2.88 -2.96
CA VAL A 180 -8.74 3.30 -1.55
C VAL A 180 -7.29 3.10 -1.12
N ASP A 181 -6.65 4.15 -0.64
CA ASP A 181 -5.24 4.14 -0.21
C ASP A 181 -5.06 5.25 0.85
N ASP A 182 -4.15 5.10 1.80
CA ASP A 182 -3.86 6.09 2.84
C ASP A 182 -2.85 7.17 2.39
N LEU A 183 -2.21 6.97 1.23
CA LEU A 183 -1.21 7.89 0.69
C LEU A 183 -1.78 8.76 -0.44
N ALA A 184 -1.87 10.06 -0.18
CA ALA A 184 -2.48 11.03 -1.10
C ALA A 184 -1.85 11.02 -2.50
N HIS A 185 -0.55 10.73 -2.64
CA HIS A 185 0.10 10.68 -3.96
C HIS A 185 -0.34 9.46 -4.78
N ASN A 186 -0.66 8.33 -4.14
CA ASN A 186 -1.23 7.15 -4.81
C ASN A 186 -2.66 7.44 -5.29
N ILE A 187 -3.47 8.09 -4.43
CA ILE A 187 -4.83 8.53 -4.79
C ILE A 187 -4.79 9.50 -5.97
N LYS A 188 -3.86 10.46 -5.94
CA LYS A 188 -3.69 11.40 -7.05
C LYS A 188 -3.36 10.69 -8.36
N ALA A 189 -2.43 9.73 -8.34
CA ALA A 189 -2.05 8.98 -9.54
C ALA A 189 -3.23 8.17 -10.10
N ALA A 190 -4.01 7.51 -9.25
CA ALA A 190 -5.23 6.81 -9.66
C ALA A 190 -6.26 7.77 -10.29
N ALA A 191 -6.48 8.94 -9.68
CA ALA A 191 -7.39 9.96 -10.20
C ALA A 191 -6.93 10.54 -11.55
N ASP A 192 -5.63 10.75 -11.74
CA ASP A 192 -5.05 11.21 -13.01
C ASP A 192 -5.31 10.19 -14.16
N LEU A 193 -5.54 8.92 -13.83
CA LEU A 193 -5.93 7.87 -14.78
C LEU A 193 -7.45 7.76 -14.99
N GLY A 194 -8.25 8.51 -14.24
CA GLY A 194 -9.71 8.51 -14.32
C GLY A 194 -10.40 7.56 -13.34
N MET A 195 -9.69 6.98 -12.37
CA MET A 195 -10.28 6.21 -11.28
C MET A 195 -10.90 7.16 -10.24
N ILE A 196 -11.87 6.68 -9.47
CA ILE A 196 -12.40 7.40 -8.30
C ILE A 196 -11.47 7.11 -7.12
N GLY A 197 -10.76 8.13 -6.63
CA GLY A 197 -9.87 8.00 -5.49
C GLY A 197 -10.57 8.29 -4.17
N VAL A 198 -10.36 7.45 -3.16
CA VAL A 198 -10.82 7.63 -1.77
C VAL A 198 -9.61 7.59 -0.86
N LEU A 199 -9.28 8.71 -0.22
CA LEU A 199 -8.19 8.77 0.75
C LEU A 199 -8.65 8.16 2.07
N HIS A 200 -8.05 7.06 2.46
CA HIS A 200 -8.35 6.41 3.73
C HIS A 200 -7.76 7.19 4.90
N VAL A 201 -8.60 7.56 5.85
CA VAL A 201 -8.21 8.19 7.11
C VAL A 201 -8.66 7.33 8.29
N ASP A 202 -9.89 6.82 8.22
CA ASP A 202 -10.50 5.92 9.17
C ASP A 202 -11.62 5.10 8.51
N TYR A 203 -12.02 4.03 9.19
CA TYR A 203 -13.07 3.13 8.70
C TYR A 203 -14.40 3.85 8.42
N GLU A 204 -14.85 4.68 9.36
CA GLU A 204 -16.20 5.25 9.29
C GLU A 204 -16.34 6.23 8.13
N SER A 205 -15.36 7.12 7.94
CA SER A 205 -15.34 8.06 6.81
C SER A 205 -15.24 7.33 5.47
N THR A 206 -14.36 6.34 5.37
CA THR A 206 -14.19 5.54 4.14
C THR A 206 -15.45 4.75 3.82
N ARG A 207 -16.08 4.11 4.82
CA ARG A 207 -17.33 3.38 4.63
C ARG A 207 -18.44 4.28 4.09
N GLN A 208 -18.63 5.46 4.70
CA GLN A 208 -19.66 6.42 4.28
C GLN A 208 -19.45 6.89 2.84
N GLU A 209 -18.21 7.22 2.49
CA GLU A 209 -17.86 7.65 1.13
C GLU A 209 -18.11 6.54 0.11
N LEU A 210 -17.66 5.31 0.38
CA LEU A 210 -17.90 4.16 -0.49
C LEU A 210 -19.39 3.84 -0.63
N GLU A 211 -20.19 3.93 0.44
CA GLU A 211 -21.65 3.73 0.36
C GLU A 211 -22.34 4.75 -0.54
N ILE A 212 -21.86 6.00 -0.55
CA ILE A 212 -22.35 7.05 -1.46
C ILE A 212 -21.95 6.74 -2.89
N ILE A 213 -20.68 6.45 -3.13
CA ILE A 213 -20.11 6.21 -4.46
C ILE A 213 -20.77 5.01 -5.13
N PHE A 214 -20.93 3.89 -4.41
CA PHE A 214 -21.56 2.68 -4.94
C PHE A 214 -23.10 2.72 -4.87
N ASN A 215 -23.68 3.74 -4.24
CA ASN A 215 -25.11 3.82 -3.93
C ASN A 215 -25.61 2.53 -3.25
N GLN A 216 -24.86 2.00 -2.29
CA GLN A 216 -25.09 0.71 -1.66
C GLN A 216 -24.55 0.70 -0.23
N LYS A 217 -25.32 0.10 0.73
CA LYS A 217 -24.86 -0.07 2.11
C LYS A 217 -23.89 -1.24 2.25
N PHE A 218 -22.87 -1.10 3.11
CA PHE A 218 -21.89 -2.13 3.43
C PHE A 218 -21.97 -2.60 4.89
N GLU A 219 -23.20 -2.60 5.43
CA GLU A 219 -23.49 -3.15 6.75
C GLU A 219 -23.52 -4.69 6.74
#